data_4f43e536e0aa1f4858fbeb28e9153c1e
#
_entry.id   4f43e536e0aa1f4858fbeb28e9153c1e
#
_cell.length_a   1.000
_cell.length_b   1.000
_cell.length_c   1.000
_cell.angle_alpha   90.00
_cell.angle_beta   90.00
_cell.angle_gamma   90.00
#
_symmetry.space_group_name_H-M   'P 1'
#
loop_
_entity.id
_entity.type
_entity.pdbx_description
1 polymer ?
#
loop_
_entity_poly.entity_id
_entity_poly.type
_entity_poly.pdbx_seq_one_letter_code
_entity_poly.pdbx_strand_id
1 'polypeptide(L)'
;IVGFDAAANELHASPEVFSPIFRKLSFLGYSNFTYHAGEDFVHILSGLRMIYEAVMFLNLKPGNRIGHATAMGIEPEFWKEKLNDSKLLIKKGEWLDNLVFAFKMCLDNFILYEMHNKIEIEIRKYFTEIYDNKYYSINKIIEAWECRKYDPLIVFGWREASFFDQFENNELKDYINLDKDIQILYEKYHAREHIKNYNKMIEISPIEIFDCTSLRLLQNCIIQFLNDKEIAVETLPTSNVRISYYEKYKEHHLLRWLGLTNKLDPLPNVV
;
A
#
# COMPACT_ATOMS: atom_id res chain seq x y z
N ILE A 1 15.47 16.57 -18.05
CA ILE A 1 14.80 15.95 -16.88
C ILE A 1 15.57 14.69 -16.56
N VAL A 2 16.02 14.54 -15.30
CA VAL A 2 16.81 13.38 -14.86
C VAL A 2 15.90 12.31 -14.26
N GLY A 3 14.79 12.69 -13.66
CA GLY A 3 13.80 11.79 -13.07
C GLY A 3 12.59 12.56 -12.56
N PHE A 4 11.62 11.80 -12.07
CA PHE A 4 10.39 12.30 -11.45
C PHE A 4 10.31 11.79 -10.02
N ASP A 5 9.88 12.66 -9.13
CA ASP A 5 9.62 12.34 -7.74
C ASP A 5 8.22 12.82 -7.36
N ALA A 6 7.53 12.06 -6.53
CA ALA A 6 6.32 12.51 -5.87
C ALA A 6 6.49 12.36 -4.36
N ALA A 7 6.59 13.51 -3.71
CA ALA A 7 6.66 13.66 -2.28
C ALA A 7 5.50 14.52 -1.81
N ALA A 8 4.66 14.02 -0.93
CA ALA A 8 3.53 14.74 -0.37
C ALA A 8 3.16 14.13 0.99
N ASN A 9 2.16 14.69 1.67
CA ASN A 9 1.59 14.05 2.84
C ASN A 9 0.86 12.76 2.43
N GLU A 10 1.45 11.63 2.74
CA GLU A 10 0.97 10.29 2.38
C GLU A 10 -0.45 10.02 2.89
N LEU A 11 -0.85 10.60 4.02
CA LEU A 11 -2.19 10.42 4.59
C LEU A 11 -3.29 11.10 3.77
N HIS A 12 -2.92 11.98 2.84
CA HIS A 12 -3.87 12.73 2.01
C HIS A 12 -3.94 12.28 0.55
N ALA A 13 -2.91 11.60 0.05
CA ALA A 13 -2.82 11.19 -1.35
C ALA A 13 -2.17 9.82 -1.47
N SER A 14 -3.00 8.79 -1.69
CA SER A 14 -2.55 7.42 -1.94
C SER A 14 -1.86 7.27 -3.31
N PRO A 15 -1.05 6.23 -3.51
CA PRO A 15 -0.36 5.96 -4.79
C PRO A 15 -1.31 5.90 -5.99
N GLU A 16 -2.56 5.48 -5.82
CA GLU A 16 -3.55 5.41 -6.91
C GLU A 16 -3.79 6.76 -7.59
N VAL A 17 -3.70 7.87 -6.84
CA VAL A 17 -3.89 9.23 -7.38
C VAL A 17 -2.80 9.58 -8.39
N PHE A 18 -1.58 9.10 -8.18
CA PHE A 18 -0.41 9.35 -9.02
C PHE A 18 -0.24 8.29 -10.12
N SER A 19 -0.94 7.17 -9.99
CA SER A 19 -0.78 6.01 -10.87
C SER A 19 -0.90 6.36 -12.36
N PRO A 20 -1.93 7.10 -12.83
CA PRO A 20 -2.07 7.39 -14.26
C PRO A 20 -0.89 8.17 -14.83
N ILE A 21 -0.39 9.17 -14.11
CA ILE A 21 0.70 10.01 -14.61
C ILE A 21 2.04 9.27 -14.62
N PHE A 22 2.37 8.51 -13.57
CA PHE A 22 3.62 7.73 -13.53
C PHE A 22 3.67 6.67 -14.61
N ARG A 23 2.58 5.92 -14.79
CA ARG A 23 2.48 4.89 -15.82
C ARG A 23 2.54 5.48 -17.21
N LYS A 24 1.93 6.64 -17.44
CA LYS A 24 2.03 7.37 -18.71
C LYS A 24 3.45 7.86 -18.97
N LEU A 25 4.11 8.42 -17.97
CA LEU A 25 5.52 8.83 -18.10
C LEU A 25 6.43 7.65 -18.42
N SER A 26 6.21 6.49 -17.76
CA SER A 26 6.93 5.26 -18.07
C SER A 26 6.67 4.79 -19.52
N PHE A 27 5.42 4.85 -19.99
CA PHE A 27 5.09 4.55 -21.40
C PHE A 27 5.79 5.49 -22.39
N LEU A 28 5.99 6.76 -22.02
CA LEU A 28 6.72 7.75 -22.82
C LEU A 28 8.26 7.58 -22.79
N GLY A 29 8.75 6.56 -22.09
CA GLY A 29 10.17 6.20 -22.05
C GLY A 29 10.97 6.82 -20.90
N TYR A 30 10.31 7.49 -19.94
CA TYR A 30 10.99 7.91 -18.72
C TYR A 30 11.18 6.72 -17.79
N SER A 31 12.34 6.61 -17.13
CA SER A 31 12.73 5.43 -16.36
C SER A 31 13.13 5.71 -14.91
N ASN A 32 13.43 6.96 -14.57
CA ASN A 32 13.93 7.30 -13.24
C ASN A 32 12.80 7.89 -12.39
N PHE A 33 12.30 7.10 -11.43
CA PHE A 33 11.21 7.48 -10.56
C PHE A 33 11.58 7.25 -9.10
N THR A 34 11.16 8.20 -8.26
CA THR A 34 11.13 8.08 -6.80
C THR A 34 9.69 8.35 -6.33
N TYR A 35 9.24 7.63 -5.34
CA TYR A 35 7.96 7.87 -4.67
C TYR A 35 8.13 7.72 -3.17
N HIS A 36 7.63 8.68 -2.39
CA HIS A 36 7.70 8.64 -0.94
C HIS A 36 6.52 7.82 -0.39
N ALA A 37 6.80 6.76 0.34
CA ALA A 37 5.79 5.88 0.92
C ALA A 37 6.25 5.22 2.22
N GLY A 38 5.31 5.08 3.16
CA GLY A 38 5.52 4.39 4.41
C GLY A 38 6.28 5.20 5.48
N GLU A 39 6.37 6.53 5.34
CA GLU A 39 6.89 7.42 6.36
C GLU A 39 5.81 7.80 7.37
N ASP A 40 4.67 8.30 6.87
CA ASP A 40 3.50 8.67 7.64
C ASP A 40 2.45 7.56 7.59
N PHE A 41 2.16 6.94 8.71
CA PHE A 41 1.15 5.89 8.79
C PHE A 41 0.45 5.86 10.14
N VAL A 42 -0.84 5.53 10.11
CA VAL A 42 -1.63 5.30 11.33
C VAL A 42 -1.33 3.92 11.91
N HIS A 43 -1.24 2.92 11.05
CA HIS A 43 -0.90 1.54 11.40
C HIS A 43 0.24 1.05 10.51
N ILE A 44 1.14 0.20 11.03
CA ILE A 44 2.25 -0.36 10.22
C ILE A 44 1.75 -0.93 8.90
N LEU A 45 0.63 -1.67 8.91
CA LEU A 45 0.04 -2.21 7.68
C LEU A 45 -0.31 -1.13 6.65
N SER A 46 -0.75 0.05 7.08
CA SER A 46 -1.06 1.15 6.15
C SER A 46 0.18 1.58 5.38
N GLY A 47 1.30 1.75 6.10
CA GLY A 47 2.56 2.11 5.46
C GLY A 47 3.11 1.01 4.55
N LEU A 48 3.02 -0.27 4.98
CA LEU A 48 3.43 -1.41 4.15
C LEU A 48 2.58 -1.52 2.88
N ARG A 49 1.26 -1.34 3.00
CA ARG A 49 0.34 -1.31 1.86
C ARG A 49 0.70 -0.19 0.89
N MET A 50 0.96 1.02 1.38
CA MET A 50 1.32 2.16 0.53
C MET A 50 2.63 1.94 -0.21
N ILE A 51 3.62 1.29 0.40
CA ILE A 51 4.86 0.87 -0.28
C ILE A 51 4.54 -0.12 -1.41
N TYR A 52 3.74 -1.14 -1.12
CA TYR A 52 3.32 -2.13 -2.13
C TYR A 52 2.54 -1.47 -3.28
N GLU A 53 1.52 -0.66 -2.95
CA GLU A 53 0.71 0.07 -3.93
C GLU A 53 1.58 1.00 -4.80
N ALA A 54 2.55 1.70 -4.21
CA ALA A 54 3.47 2.56 -4.96
C ALA A 54 4.22 1.76 -6.03
N VAL A 55 4.81 0.62 -5.68
CA VAL A 55 5.53 -0.21 -6.66
C VAL A 55 4.60 -0.76 -7.74
N MET A 56 3.44 -1.27 -7.35
CA MET A 56 2.52 -1.96 -8.27
C MET A 56 1.70 -1.00 -9.10
N PHE A 57 1.14 0.05 -8.49
CA PHE A 57 0.23 0.96 -9.19
C PHE A 57 0.96 1.95 -10.08
N LEU A 58 2.11 2.46 -9.63
CA LEU A 58 2.94 3.36 -10.42
C LEU A 58 3.79 2.62 -11.45
N ASN A 59 3.82 1.28 -11.40
CA ASN A 59 4.62 0.43 -12.28
C ASN A 59 6.12 0.72 -12.17
N LEU A 60 6.62 0.89 -10.93
CA LEU A 60 8.03 1.12 -10.68
C LEU A 60 8.88 -0.06 -11.20
N LYS A 61 10.04 0.24 -11.76
CA LYS A 61 10.92 -0.70 -12.43
C LYS A 61 12.26 -0.83 -11.69
N PRO A 62 13.08 -1.85 -12.00
CA PRO A 62 14.42 -1.97 -11.46
C PRO A 62 15.19 -0.64 -11.52
N GLY A 63 15.81 -0.27 -10.39
CA GLY A 63 16.54 0.99 -10.22
C GLY A 63 15.68 2.19 -9.81
N ASN A 64 14.36 2.08 -9.79
CA ASN A 64 13.50 3.09 -9.17
C ASN A 64 13.59 3.03 -7.64
N ARG A 65 13.00 3.98 -6.93
CA ARG A 65 13.21 4.16 -5.50
C ARG A 65 11.91 4.39 -4.75
N ILE A 66 11.90 3.93 -3.50
CA ILE A 66 10.90 4.31 -2.48
C ILE A 66 11.62 5.17 -1.44
N GLY A 67 11.10 6.38 -1.20
CA GLY A 67 11.58 7.26 -0.14
C GLY A 67 11.05 6.82 1.22
N HIS A 68 11.90 6.93 2.25
CA HIS A 68 11.65 6.66 3.67
C HIS A 68 11.38 5.20 4.04
N ALA A 69 10.27 4.60 3.60
CA ALA A 69 9.85 3.23 3.93
C ALA A 69 9.90 2.88 5.43
N THR A 70 9.65 3.85 6.32
CA THR A 70 9.76 3.72 7.79
C THR A 70 8.91 2.56 8.32
N ALA A 71 7.69 2.38 7.79
CA ALA A 71 6.79 1.29 8.19
C ALA A 71 7.40 -0.10 7.97
N MET A 72 8.26 -0.25 6.96
CA MET A 72 8.97 -1.50 6.67
C MET A 72 10.14 -1.75 7.62
N GLY A 73 10.66 -0.68 8.23
CA GLY A 73 11.88 -0.75 9.05
C GLY A 73 11.65 -0.61 10.55
N ILE A 74 10.57 0.03 11.00
CA ILE A 74 10.32 0.24 12.43
C ILE A 74 10.09 -1.11 13.14
N GLU A 75 10.67 -1.27 14.33
CA GLU A 75 10.42 -2.43 15.18
C GLU A 75 8.95 -2.42 15.66
N PRO A 76 8.14 -3.48 15.41
CA PRO A 76 6.74 -3.51 15.84
C PRO A 76 6.56 -3.35 17.36
N GLU A 77 7.47 -3.92 18.16
CA GLU A 77 7.49 -3.77 19.61
C GLU A 77 7.72 -2.33 20.02
N PHE A 78 8.71 -1.66 19.41
CA PHE A 78 9.00 -0.25 19.64
C PHE A 78 7.81 0.64 19.25
N TRP A 79 7.21 0.40 18.08
CA TRP A 79 6.01 1.11 17.64
C TRP A 79 4.84 0.93 18.62
N LYS A 80 4.60 -0.29 19.08
CA LYS A 80 3.57 -0.60 20.09
C LYS A 80 3.82 0.16 21.40
N GLU A 81 5.06 0.18 21.89
CA GLU A 81 5.43 0.90 23.10
C GLU A 81 5.15 2.40 22.95
N LYS A 82 5.46 3.01 21.79
CA LYS A 82 5.18 4.41 21.51
C LYS A 82 3.68 4.75 21.49
N LEU A 83 2.83 3.81 21.14
CA LEU A 83 1.37 3.98 21.17
C LEU A 83 0.81 3.92 22.60
N ASN A 84 1.56 3.40 23.57
CA ASN A 84 1.16 3.31 24.97
C ASN A 84 -0.25 2.73 25.17
N ASP A 85 -0.53 1.59 24.52
CA ASP A 85 -1.83 0.90 24.49
C ASP A 85 -3.03 1.72 23.95
N SER A 86 -2.74 2.87 23.33
CA SER A 86 -3.78 3.69 22.71
C SER A 86 -4.40 2.98 21.51
N LYS A 87 -5.71 3.13 21.37
CA LYS A 87 -6.39 2.74 20.14
C LYS A 87 -6.04 3.68 19.00
N LEU A 88 -6.02 3.16 17.80
CA LEU A 88 -5.80 3.92 16.58
C LEU A 88 -7.13 4.32 15.96
N LEU A 89 -7.20 5.56 15.50
CA LEU A 89 -8.34 6.06 14.75
C LEU A 89 -8.00 6.03 13.26
N ILE A 90 -8.73 5.21 12.50
CA ILE A 90 -8.48 4.98 11.08
C ILE A 90 -9.79 5.00 10.29
N LYS A 91 -9.75 5.37 9.01
CA LYS A 91 -10.92 5.25 8.14
C LYS A 91 -11.26 3.76 7.93
N LYS A 92 -12.54 3.44 8.00
CA LYS A 92 -13.03 2.06 7.84
C LYS A 92 -12.57 1.43 6.53
N GLY A 93 -12.60 2.18 5.43
CA GLY A 93 -12.15 1.70 4.14
C GLY A 93 -10.65 1.47 4.07
N GLU A 94 -9.84 2.35 4.68
CA GLU A 94 -8.38 2.13 4.77
C GLU A 94 -8.06 0.87 5.60
N TRP A 95 -8.84 0.61 6.65
CA TRP A 95 -8.66 -0.61 7.42
C TRP A 95 -9.01 -1.86 6.62
N LEU A 96 -10.12 -1.82 5.86
CA LEU A 96 -10.46 -2.88 4.91
C LEU A 96 -9.33 -3.12 3.90
N ASP A 97 -8.79 -2.06 3.31
CA ASP A 97 -7.69 -2.16 2.34
C ASP A 97 -6.42 -2.75 2.96
N ASN A 98 -6.12 -2.40 4.22
CA ASN A 98 -5.00 -2.98 4.96
C ASN A 98 -5.19 -4.50 5.18
N LEU A 99 -6.41 -4.93 5.47
CA LEU A 99 -6.74 -6.36 5.63
C LEU A 99 -6.63 -7.12 4.31
N VAL A 100 -7.13 -6.53 3.21
CA VAL A 100 -7.03 -7.10 1.84
C VAL A 100 -5.57 -7.25 1.44
N PHE A 101 -4.76 -6.20 1.64
CA PHE A 101 -3.32 -6.23 1.41
C PHE A 101 -2.63 -7.32 2.25
N ALA A 102 -2.88 -7.36 3.56
CA ALA A 102 -2.27 -8.35 4.44
C ALA A 102 -2.63 -9.78 4.04
N PHE A 103 -3.92 -10.02 3.70
CA PHE A 103 -4.37 -11.33 3.23
C PHE A 103 -3.66 -11.75 1.94
N LYS A 104 -3.52 -10.82 0.97
CA LYS A 104 -2.76 -11.06 -0.25
C LYS A 104 -1.30 -11.42 0.06
N MET A 105 -0.63 -10.67 0.94
CA MET A 105 0.75 -10.96 1.32
C MET A 105 0.88 -12.33 1.98
N CYS A 106 -0.09 -12.72 2.81
CA CYS A 106 -0.13 -14.04 3.42
C CYS A 106 -0.26 -15.17 2.37
N LEU A 107 -1.10 -14.98 1.35
CA LEU A 107 -1.27 -15.94 0.26
C LEU A 107 -0.01 -16.05 -0.60
N ASP A 108 0.50 -14.92 -1.07
CA ASP A 108 1.62 -14.86 -2.02
C ASP A 108 2.93 -15.41 -1.41
N ASN A 109 3.12 -15.25 -0.10
CA ASN A 109 4.33 -15.66 0.60
C ASN A 109 4.17 -16.94 1.43
N PHE A 110 3.00 -17.56 1.42
CA PHE A 110 2.72 -18.80 2.16
C PHE A 110 3.00 -18.67 3.66
N ILE A 111 2.55 -17.59 4.27
CA ILE A 111 2.73 -17.30 5.72
C ILE A 111 1.39 -17.14 6.44
N LEU A 112 1.42 -17.21 7.78
CA LEU A 112 0.30 -16.89 8.68
C LEU A 112 -1.01 -17.65 8.33
N TYR A 113 -0.90 -18.92 7.93
CA TYR A 113 -2.06 -19.75 7.53
C TYR A 113 -3.16 -19.80 8.60
N GLU A 114 -2.76 -19.83 9.87
CA GLU A 114 -3.66 -19.84 11.03
C GLU A 114 -4.51 -18.58 11.14
N MET A 115 -4.07 -17.48 10.52
CA MET A 115 -4.77 -16.19 10.54
C MET A 115 -5.71 -15.99 9.35
N HIS A 116 -5.59 -16.80 8.28
CA HIS A 116 -6.35 -16.58 7.05
C HIS A 116 -7.85 -16.46 7.32
N ASN A 117 -8.45 -17.39 8.08
CA ASN A 117 -9.88 -17.35 8.41
C ASN A 117 -10.25 -16.08 9.20
N LYS A 118 -9.42 -15.68 10.15
CA LYS A 118 -9.67 -14.47 10.97
C LYS A 118 -9.64 -13.21 10.10
N ILE A 119 -8.64 -13.09 9.23
CA ILE A 119 -8.51 -11.94 8.32
C ILE A 119 -9.69 -11.90 7.34
N GLU A 120 -10.06 -13.05 6.74
CA GLU A 120 -11.19 -13.12 5.81
C GLU A 120 -12.51 -12.72 6.47
N ILE A 121 -12.79 -13.14 7.70
CA ILE A 121 -13.99 -12.75 8.45
C ILE A 121 -14.03 -11.23 8.62
N GLU A 122 -12.91 -10.60 9.00
CA GLU A 122 -12.85 -9.15 9.17
C GLU A 122 -12.97 -8.41 7.82
N ILE A 123 -12.37 -8.91 6.74
CA ILE A 123 -12.57 -8.36 5.38
C ILE A 123 -14.06 -8.36 5.04
N ARG A 124 -14.76 -9.49 5.21
CA ARG A 124 -16.18 -9.61 4.88
C ARG A 124 -17.06 -8.69 5.72
N LYS A 125 -16.76 -8.57 7.00
CA LYS A 125 -17.44 -7.65 7.91
C LYS A 125 -17.36 -6.21 7.41
N TYR A 126 -16.14 -5.68 7.22
CA TYR A 126 -15.96 -4.30 6.77
C TYR A 126 -16.41 -4.08 5.33
N PHE A 127 -16.25 -5.07 4.45
CA PHE A 127 -16.78 -5.01 3.09
C PHE A 127 -18.30 -4.82 3.10
N THR A 128 -19.01 -5.62 3.86
CA THR A 128 -20.47 -5.53 4.02
C THR A 128 -20.92 -4.18 4.60
N GLU A 129 -20.20 -3.67 5.58
CA GLU A 129 -20.51 -2.37 6.19
C GLU A 129 -20.27 -1.16 5.28
N ILE A 130 -19.37 -1.29 4.29
CA ILE A 130 -19.01 -0.20 3.36
C ILE A 130 -19.86 -0.28 2.10
N TYR A 131 -19.97 -1.46 1.51
CA TYR A 131 -20.55 -1.66 0.18
C TYR A 131 -21.94 -2.30 0.25
N ASP A 132 -22.01 -3.64 0.32
CA ASP A 132 -23.26 -4.40 0.40
C ASP A 132 -23.01 -5.85 0.83
N ASN A 133 -24.12 -6.61 0.97
CA ASN A 133 -24.11 -8.01 1.39
C ASN A 133 -23.89 -9.00 0.24
N LYS A 134 -23.61 -8.52 -1.00
CA LYS A 134 -23.35 -9.45 -2.11
C LYS A 134 -22.04 -10.18 -1.86
N TYR A 135 -22.10 -11.51 -2.04
CA TYR A 135 -20.91 -12.35 -1.91
C TYR A 135 -19.99 -12.20 -3.12
N TYR A 136 -18.73 -11.91 -2.87
CA TYR A 136 -17.64 -11.98 -3.82
C TYR A 136 -16.53 -12.86 -3.23
N SER A 137 -15.83 -13.62 -4.06
CA SER A 137 -14.66 -14.34 -3.57
C SER A 137 -13.57 -13.34 -3.12
N ILE A 138 -12.74 -13.76 -2.18
CA ILE A 138 -11.67 -12.92 -1.67
C ILE A 138 -10.70 -12.52 -2.79
N ASN A 139 -10.44 -13.42 -3.73
CA ASN A 139 -9.57 -13.13 -4.88
C ASN A 139 -10.14 -12.00 -5.74
N LYS A 140 -11.46 -11.98 -6.00
CA LYS A 140 -12.09 -10.88 -6.76
C LYS A 140 -12.01 -9.54 -6.02
N ILE A 141 -12.06 -9.54 -4.68
CA ILE A 141 -11.88 -8.33 -3.86
C ILE A 141 -10.43 -7.85 -3.98
N ILE A 142 -9.45 -8.75 -3.92
CA ILE A 142 -8.03 -8.43 -4.09
C ILE A 142 -7.78 -7.86 -5.49
N GLU A 143 -8.24 -8.52 -6.53
CA GLU A 143 -8.06 -8.09 -7.92
C GLU A 143 -8.72 -6.72 -8.16
N ALA A 144 -9.90 -6.47 -7.62
CA ALA A 144 -10.58 -5.18 -7.72
C ALA A 144 -9.80 -4.07 -6.99
N TRP A 145 -9.22 -4.36 -5.83
CA TRP A 145 -8.32 -3.43 -5.14
C TRP A 145 -7.09 -3.11 -5.99
N GLU A 146 -6.46 -4.10 -6.61
CA GLU A 146 -5.32 -3.88 -7.52
C GLU A 146 -5.69 -3.09 -8.80
N CYS A 147 -6.97 -3.11 -9.21
CA CYS A 147 -7.46 -2.32 -10.33
C CYS A 147 -7.52 -0.81 -10.04
N ARG A 148 -7.37 -0.36 -8.79
CA ARG A 148 -7.34 1.06 -8.46
C ARG A 148 -6.20 1.83 -9.14
N LYS A 149 -5.25 1.14 -9.71
CA LYS A 149 -4.23 1.71 -10.60
C LYS A 149 -4.79 2.36 -11.87
N TYR A 150 -5.97 1.96 -12.35
CA TYR A 150 -6.58 2.51 -13.57
C TYR A 150 -7.19 3.89 -13.31
N ASP A 151 -7.14 4.76 -14.31
CA ASP A 151 -7.68 6.11 -14.23
C ASP A 151 -9.22 6.08 -14.32
N PRO A 152 -9.95 6.50 -13.28
CA PRO A 152 -11.39 6.52 -13.30
C PRO A 152 -11.95 7.49 -14.34
N LEU A 153 -11.22 8.55 -14.74
CA LEU A 153 -11.65 9.47 -15.80
C LEU A 153 -11.77 8.77 -17.14
N ILE A 154 -10.89 7.79 -17.39
CA ILE A 154 -10.90 6.97 -18.61
C ILE A 154 -11.94 5.86 -18.49
N VAL A 155 -11.90 5.11 -17.38
CA VAL A 155 -12.76 3.95 -17.17
C VAL A 155 -14.24 4.30 -17.20
N PHE A 156 -14.64 5.43 -16.61
CA PHE A 156 -16.05 5.87 -16.58
C PHE A 156 -16.44 6.76 -17.75
N GLY A 157 -15.55 7.00 -18.71
CA GLY A 157 -15.83 7.85 -19.86
C GLY A 157 -16.09 9.32 -19.48
N TRP A 158 -15.55 9.79 -18.36
CA TRP A 158 -15.68 11.19 -17.96
C TRP A 158 -14.81 12.13 -18.79
N ARG A 159 -13.89 11.56 -19.56
CA ARG A 159 -13.05 12.23 -20.53
C ARG A 159 -13.46 11.77 -21.94
N GLU A 160 -13.52 12.67 -22.91
CA GLU A 160 -13.86 12.32 -24.29
C GLU A 160 -12.83 11.39 -24.90
N ALA A 161 -13.28 10.31 -25.53
CA ALA A 161 -12.42 9.29 -26.14
C ALA A 161 -11.52 9.84 -27.26
N SER A 162 -11.92 10.96 -27.90
CA SER A 162 -11.12 11.65 -28.92
C SER A 162 -9.79 12.21 -28.39
N PHE A 163 -9.67 12.39 -27.08
CA PHE A 163 -8.43 12.83 -26.42
C PHE A 163 -7.58 11.67 -25.91
N PHE A 164 -8.05 10.42 -26.06
CA PHE A 164 -7.28 9.26 -25.62
C PHE A 164 -6.11 9.01 -26.57
N ASP A 165 -4.95 8.84 -25.99
CA ASP A 165 -3.78 8.36 -26.72
C ASP A 165 -3.66 6.83 -26.68
N GLN A 166 -2.61 6.28 -27.27
CA GLN A 166 -2.37 4.84 -27.32
C GLN A 166 -2.29 4.22 -25.92
N PHE A 167 -1.68 4.89 -24.95
CA PHE A 167 -1.56 4.42 -23.58
C PHE A 167 -2.93 4.28 -22.92
N GLU A 168 -3.74 5.33 -22.97
CA GLU A 168 -5.08 5.37 -22.38
C GLU A 168 -6.02 4.33 -23.02
N ASN A 169 -5.93 4.15 -24.34
CA ASN A 169 -6.69 3.12 -25.05
C ASN A 169 -6.29 1.69 -24.63
N ASN A 170 -5.01 1.44 -24.36
CA ASN A 170 -4.55 0.15 -23.86
C ASN A 170 -5.07 -0.11 -22.45
N GLU A 171 -4.99 0.87 -21.55
CA GLU A 171 -5.52 0.74 -20.19
C GLU A 171 -7.02 0.46 -20.17
N LEU A 172 -7.78 1.16 -21.03
CA LEU A 172 -9.23 0.93 -21.16
C LEU A 172 -9.53 -0.49 -21.66
N LYS A 173 -8.77 -1.00 -22.62
CA LYS A 173 -8.91 -2.38 -23.10
C LYS A 173 -8.62 -3.38 -22.00
N ASP A 174 -7.55 -3.19 -21.24
CA ASP A 174 -7.19 -4.05 -20.12
C ASP A 174 -8.32 -4.08 -19.08
N TYR A 175 -8.87 -2.91 -18.72
CA TYR A 175 -10.00 -2.83 -17.81
C TYR A 175 -11.27 -3.52 -18.33
N ILE A 176 -11.63 -3.32 -19.60
CA ILE A 176 -12.84 -3.91 -20.20
C ILE A 176 -12.75 -5.44 -20.24
N ASN A 177 -11.54 -5.99 -20.34
CA ASN A 177 -11.32 -7.44 -20.37
C ASN A 177 -11.34 -8.11 -18.98
N LEU A 178 -11.45 -7.33 -17.90
CA LEU A 178 -11.57 -7.90 -16.55
C LEU A 178 -12.89 -8.65 -16.35
N ASP A 179 -12.89 -9.56 -15.38
CA ASP A 179 -14.12 -10.21 -14.90
C ASP A 179 -15.17 -9.15 -14.48
N LYS A 180 -16.43 -9.42 -14.78
CA LYS A 180 -17.52 -8.46 -14.55
C LYS A 180 -17.70 -8.11 -13.06
N ASP A 181 -17.49 -9.06 -12.16
CA ASP A 181 -17.58 -8.77 -10.72
C ASP A 181 -16.43 -7.85 -10.27
N ILE A 182 -15.23 -7.96 -10.87
CA ILE A 182 -14.10 -7.07 -10.58
C ILE A 182 -14.42 -5.65 -11.04
N GLN A 183 -14.99 -5.48 -12.24
CA GLN A 183 -15.44 -4.18 -12.73
C GLN A 183 -16.48 -3.56 -11.78
N ILE A 184 -17.49 -4.35 -11.36
CA ILE A 184 -18.52 -3.90 -10.42
C ILE A 184 -17.90 -3.47 -9.08
N LEU A 185 -16.92 -4.20 -8.56
CA LEU A 185 -16.23 -3.86 -7.32
C LEU A 185 -15.42 -2.56 -7.45
N TYR A 186 -14.74 -2.38 -8.58
CA TYR A 186 -14.04 -1.13 -8.88
C TYR A 186 -15.01 0.06 -8.98
N GLU A 187 -16.16 -0.11 -9.67
CA GLU A 187 -17.22 0.89 -9.76
C GLU A 187 -17.77 1.27 -8.37
N LYS A 188 -17.99 0.28 -7.49
CA LYS A 188 -18.43 0.49 -6.11
C LYS A 188 -17.44 1.33 -5.30
N TYR A 189 -16.14 1.08 -5.44
CA TYR A 189 -15.10 1.87 -4.76
C TYR A 189 -15.20 3.36 -5.10
N HIS A 190 -15.48 3.70 -6.37
CA HIS A 190 -15.61 5.08 -6.83
C HIS A 190 -17.01 5.68 -6.66
N ALA A 191 -18.01 4.89 -6.29
CA ALA A 191 -19.39 5.36 -6.17
C ALA A 191 -19.60 6.23 -4.92
N ARG A 192 -20.20 7.43 -5.11
CA ARG A 192 -20.41 8.42 -4.04
C ARG A 192 -21.19 7.88 -2.85
N GLU A 193 -22.10 6.95 -3.07
CA GLU A 193 -22.93 6.35 -2.03
C GLU A 193 -22.10 5.60 -0.98
N HIS A 194 -20.96 5.04 -1.36
CA HIS A 194 -20.08 4.28 -0.49
C HIS A 194 -19.01 5.13 0.21
N ILE A 195 -18.69 6.33 -0.32
CA ILE A 195 -17.64 7.21 0.20
C ILE A 195 -17.86 7.56 1.68
N LYS A 196 -19.11 7.81 2.08
CA LYS A 196 -19.42 8.13 3.48
C LYS A 196 -19.07 6.98 4.43
N ASN A 197 -19.41 5.75 4.06
CA ASN A 197 -19.12 4.56 4.86
C ASN A 197 -17.63 4.24 4.85
N TYR A 198 -16.97 4.38 3.70
CA TYR A 198 -15.52 4.21 3.56
C TYR A 198 -14.75 5.18 4.47
N ASN A 199 -15.11 6.46 4.48
CA ASN A 199 -14.44 7.50 5.27
C ASN A 199 -14.87 7.56 6.74
N LYS A 200 -15.80 6.72 7.18
CA LYS A 200 -16.21 6.66 8.59
C LYS A 200 -15.02 6.22 9.44
N MET A 201 -14.69 7.03 10.45
CA MET A 201 -13.63 6.70 11.40
C MET A 201 -14.05 5.57 12.32
N ILE A 202 -13.14 4.64 12.55
CA ILE A 202 -13.28 3.53 13.50
C ILE A 202 -12.06 3.49 14.42
N GLU A 203 -12.26 2.97 15.61
CA GLU A 203 -11.18 2.66 16.54
C GLU A 203 -10.77 1.20 16.36
N ILE A 204 -9.46 0.96 16.23
CA ILE A 204 -8.87 -0.37 16.19
C ILE A 204 -7.80 -0.50 17.26
N SER A 205 -7.59 -1.72 17.75
CA SER A 205 -6.43 -2.03 18.57
C SER A 205 -5.22 -2.34 17.65
N PRO A 206 -4.04 -1.76 17.93
CA PRO A 206 -2.86 -1.89 17.05
C PRO A 206 -2.42 -3.34 16.79
N ILE A 207 -2.65 -4.23 17.74
CA ILE A 207 -2.16 -5.62 17.73
C ILE A 207 -3.27 -6.67 17.91
N GLU A 208 -4.52 -6.32 17.70
CA GLU A 208 -5.66 -7.24 17.92
C GLU A 208 -5.72 -8.36 16.87
N ILE A 209 -5.49 -8.01 15.61
CA ILE A 209 -5.50 -8.99 14.50
C ILE A 209 -4.08 -9.49 14.25
N PHE A 210 -3.12 -8.58 14.16
CA PHE A 210 -1.72 -8.88 13.90
C PHE A 210 -0.89 -8.53 15.11
N ASP A 211 -0.25 -9.52 15.72
CA ASP A 211 0.75 -9.29 16.77
C ASP A 211 2.08 -8.76 16.18
N CYS A 212 3.03 -8.43 17.03
CA CYS A 212 4.32 -7.90 16.58
C CYS A 212 5.07 -8.88 15.68
N THR A 213 4.95 -10.18 15.94
CA THR A 213 5.58 -11.23 15.11
C THR A 213 4.99 -11.28 13.73
N SER A 214 3.65 -11.25 13.62
CA SER A 214 2.94 -11.21 12.34
C SER A 214 3.26 -9.95 11.54
N LEU A 215 3.33 -8.78 12.20
CA LEU A 215 3.74 -7.52 11.57
C LEU A 215 5.17 -7.61 11.05
N ARG A 216 6.09 -8.22 11.81
CA ARG A 216 7.48 -8.45 11.38
C ARG A 216 7.55 -9.33 10.14
N LEU A 217 6.79 -10.41 10.10
CA LEU A 217 6.73 -11.28 8.91
C LEU A 217 6.25 -10.52 7.68
N LEU A 218 5.22 -9.68 7.81
CA LEU A 218 4.74 -8.85 6.71
C LEU A 218 5.75 -7.78 6.27
N GLN A 219 6.50 -7.17 7.21
CA GLN A 219 7.63 -6.29 6.88
C GLN A 219 8.67 -7.03 6.03
N ASN A 220 9.05 -8.25 6.44
CA ASN A 220 10.03 -9.06 5.73
C ASN A 220 9.55 -9.44 4.32
N CYS A 221 8.25 -9.72 4.14
CA CYS A 221 7.67 -9.94 2.81
C CYS A 221 7.82 -8.71 1.91
N ILE A 222 7.60 -7.50 2.43
CA ILE A 222 7.75 -6.27 1.64
C ILE A 222 9.22 -5.98 1.33
N ILE A 223 10.15 -6.25 2.25
CA ILE A 223 11.58 -6.15 1.96
C ILE A 223 11.97 -7.10 0.82
N GLN A 224 11.53 -8.37 0.89
CA GLN A 224 11.80 -9.34 -0.16
C GLN A 224 11.17 -8.92 -1.48
N PHE A 225 9.91 -8.45 -1.46
CA PHE A 225 9.22 -7.94 -2.64
C PHE A 225 9.97 -6.78 -3.31
N LEU A 226 10.51 -5.81 -2.55
CA LEU A 226 11.32 -4.72 -3.10
C LEU A 226 12.62 -5.24 -3.69
N ASN A 227 13.29 -6.17 -3.03
CA ASN A 227 14.52 -6.79 -3.51
C ASN A 227 14.28 -7.55 -4.82
N ASP A 228 13.21 -8.35 -4.92
CA ASP A 228 12.85 -9.11 -6.13
C ASP A 228 12.49 -8.18 -7.30
N LYS A 229 11.99 -6.97 -7.00
CA LYS A 229 11.72 -5.92 -7.98
C LYS A 229 12.92 -5.01 -8.26
N GLU A 230 14.05 -5.21 -7.58
CA GLU A 230 15.24 -4.36 -7.66
C GLU A 230 14.95 -2.88 -7.40
N ILE A 231 14.01 -2.61 -6.44
CA ILE A 231 13.66 -1.26 -6.00
C ILE A 231 14.54 -0.89 -4.80
N ALA A 232 15.21 0.24 -4.88
CA ALA A 232 16.03 0.75 -3.79
C ALA A 232 15.19 1.57 -2.78
N VAL A 233 15.67 1.63 -1.53
CA VAL A 233 15.06 2.46 -0.48
C VAL A 233 15.97 3.63 -0.17
N GLU A 234 15.45 4.83 -0.31
CA GLU A 234 16.12 6.05 0.13
C GLU A 234 15.80 6.32 1.60
N THR A 235 16.81 6.22 2.47
CA THR A 235 16.61 6.48 3.90
C THR A 235 17.00 7.90 4.26
N LEU A 236 16.14 8.57 5.03
CA LEU A 236 16.30 9.95 5.44
C LEU A 236 16.23 10.08 6.99
N PRO A 237 17.24 9.60 7.73
CA PRO A 237 17.17 9.50 9.19
C PRO A 237 16.84 10.81 9.90
N THR A 238 17.30 11.95 9.37
CA THR A 238 17.04 13.28 9.96
C THR A 238 15.56 13.65 9.84
N SER A 239 14.92 13.36 8.72
CA SER A 239 13.48 13.55 8.53
C SER A 239 12.70 12.63 9.46
N ASN A 240 13.00 11.33 9.41
CA ASN A 240 12.27 10.32 10.18
C ASN A 240 12.30 10.54 11.69
N VAL A 241 13.41 11.03 12.26
CA VAL A 241 13.49 11.39 13.70
C VAL A 241 12.63 12.62 14.02
N ARG A 242 12.35 13.49 13.07
CA ARG A 242 11.56 14.70 13.29
C ARG A 242 10.05 14.51 13.13
N ILE A 243 9.63 13.62 12.22
CA ILE A 243 8.23 13.51 11.81
C ILE A 243 7.64 12.11 11.97
N SER A 244 8.45 11.09 12.31
CA SER A 244 7.99 9.73 12.53
C SER A 244 7.97 9.39 14.04
N TYR A 245 7.90 8.10 14.36
CA TYR A 245 7.86 7.58 15.73
C TYR A 245 9.21 7.66 16.48
N TYR A 246 10.32 7.94 15.79
CA TYR A 246 11.66 7.97 16.38
C TYR A 246 11.92 9.28 17.12
N GLU A 247 12.57 9.21 18.28
CA GLU A 247 13.05 10.37 19.02
C GLU A 247 14.56 10.58 18.88
N LYS A 248 15.27 9.50 18.56
CA LYS A 248 16.74 9.49 18.51
C LYS A 248 17.23 8.72 17.28
N TYR A 249 18.33 9.16 16.70
CA TYR A 249 18.96 8.48 15.55
C TYR A 249 19.31 7.01 15.82
N LYS A 250 19.66 6.64 17.06
CA LYS A 250 19.96 5.26 17.43
C LYS A 250 18.76 4.31 17.40
N GLU A 251 17.56 4.84 17.37
CA GLU A 251 16.31 4.10 17.27
C GLU A 251 15.94 3.79 15.80
N HIS A 252 16.59 4.49 14.87
CA HIS A 252 16.27 4.43 13.46
C HIS A 252 16.65 3.06 12.86
N HIS A 253 15.73 2.49 12.08
CA HIS A 253 15.87 1.18 11.44
C HIS A 253 17.07 1.05 10.48
N LEU A 254 17.62 2.17 9.99
CA LEU A 254 18.79 2.15 9.13
C LEU A 254 19.98 1.40 9.74
N LEU A 255 20.17 1.48 11.07
CA LEU A 255 21.26 0.75 11.75
C LEU A 255 21.10 -0.76 11.60
N ARG A 256 19.86 -1.26 11.63
CA ARG A 256 19.55 -2.66 11.36
C ARG A 256 19.81 -3.02 9.90
N TRP A 257 19.34 -2.19 8.97
CA TRP A 257 19.52 -2.41 7.54
C TRP A 257 20.98 -2.34 7.09
N LEU A 258 21.81 -1.60 7.80
CA LEU A 258 23.28 -1.61 7.59
C LEU A 258 23.98 -2.81 8.26
N GLY A 259 23.22 -3.73 8.87
CA GLY A 259 23.79 -4.91 9.54
C GLY A 259 24.55 -4.58 10.84
N LEU A 260 24.31 -3.40 11.42
CA LEU A 260 24.96 -2.95 12.65
C LEU A 260 24.26 -3.47 13.93
N THR A 261 23.14 -4.15 13.76
CA THR A 261 22.36 -4.82 14.81
C THR A 261 22.12 -6.28 14.42
N ASN A 262 21.02 -6.92 14.82
CA ASN A 262 20.75 -8.32 14.51
C ASN A 262 20.74 -8.66 13.00
N LYS A 263 21.42 -9.77 12.63
CA LYS A 263 21.69 -10.18 11.23
C LYS A 263 20.69 -11.17 10.63
N LEU A 264 19.56 -11.44 11.27
CA LEU A 264 18.67 -12.55 10.89
C LEU A 264 17.53 -12.17 9.92
N ASP A 265 17.27 -10.89 9.71
CA ASP A 265 16.19 -10.43 8.83
C ASP A 265 16.71 -10.14 7.41
N PRO A 266 15.87 -10.26 6.37
CA PRO A 266 16.22 -9.77 5.04
C PRO A 266 16.52 -8.27 5.08
N LEU A 267 17.47 -7.84 4.28
CA LEU A 267 17.88 -6.43 4.20
C LEU A 267 17.46 -5.85 2.84
N PRO A 268 16.91 -4.63 2.81
CA PRO A 268 16.60 -3.95 1.56
C PRO A 268 17.87 -3.40 0.89
N ASN A 269 17.76 -3.09 -0.41
CA ASN A 269 18.76 -2.30 -1.10
C ASN A 269 18.62 -0.82 -0.68
N VAL A 270 19.56 -0.32 0.10
CA VAL A 270 19.53 1.04 0.68
C VAL A 270 20.46 1.97 -0.10
N VAL A 271 20.01 3.19 -0.39
CA VAL A 271 20.76 4.29 -0.98
C VAL A 271 20.64 5.57 -0.15
#